data_e01e3ac1a37d8467bfabbfb82f44798b
#
_entry.id   e01e3ac1a37d8467bfabbfb82f44798b
#
_cell.length_a   1.000
_cell.length_b   1.000
_cell.length_c   1.000
_cell.angle_alpha   90.00
_cell.angle_beta   90.00
_cell.angle_gamma   90.00
#
_symmetry.space_group_name_H-M   'P 1'
#
loop_
_entity.id
_entity.type
_entity.pdbx_description
1 polymer ?
#
loop_
_entity_poly.entity_id
_entity_poly.type
_entity_poly.pdbx_seq_one_letter_code
_entity_poly.pdbx_strand_id
1 'polypeptide(L)'
;MDTACKAWLGPNYQMTAQINLVRPTGAAQSPHRDYHLGFQTRELAESYPAHVHDLSPVLTLQGAIAHIDMPIESGPTKLLPFSQIYRHGYLAYSQPEFREYFENNYVQIPLNKGDVLFFNPALYHAGGANISKDIHRMANLLQVSSAFGRAMESLDRSGMTRKLYPILAKNNHNLSEKEIDAAITSCAEGYSFPTNLDTAPPLDGLAPETQANLFRRALTEKMSISDFEKELSLHDKNRRA
;
A
#
# COMPACT_ATOMS: atom_id res chain seq x y z
N MET A 1 10.89 -3.65 4.28
CA MET A 1 9.61 -3.18 3.71
C MET A 1 9.70 -3.01 2.20
N ASP A 2 10.50 -2.09 1.68
CA ASP A 2 10.67 -1.82 0.23
C ASP A 2 10.93 -3.09 -0.62
N THR A 3 11.81 -3.98 -0.15
CA THR A 3 12.11 -5.26 -0.82
C THR A 3 10.86 -6.13 -1.04
N ALA A 4 9.99 -6.22 -0.04
CA ALA A 4 8.74 -7.00 -0.16
C ALA A 4 7.77 -6.36 -1.15
N CYS A 5 7.63 -5.03 -1.09
CA CYS A 5 6.79 -4.28 -2.02
C CYS A 5 7.27 -4.42 -3.47
N LYS A 6 8.58 -4.27 -3.71
CA LYS A 6 9.17 -4.44 -5.05
C LYS A 6 9.07 -5.87 -5.58
N ALA A 7 9.25 -6.86 -4.72
CA ALA A 7 9.14 -8.26 -5.12
C ALA A 7 7.72 -8.64 -5.55
N TRP A 8 6.69 -8.04 -4.94
CA TRP A 8 5.30 -8.32 -5.26
C TRP A 8 4.72 -7.41 -6.35
N LEU A 9 5.00 -6.10 -6.29
CA LEU A 9 4.34 -5.07 -7.09
C LEU A 9 5.20 -4.50 -8.22
N GLY A 10 6.49 -4.83 -8.26
CA GLY A 10 7.45 -4.25 -9.21
C GLY A 10 8.22 -3.06 -8.65
N PRO A 11 9.05 -2.41 -9.48
CA PRO A 11 10.03 -1.43 -9.03
C PRO A 11 9.43 -0.14 -8.45
N ASN A 12 8.18 0.14 -8.75
CA ASN A 12 7.45 1.29 -8.25
C ASN A 12 6.09 0.86 -7.70
N TYR A 13 5.66 1.49 -6.63
CA TYR A 13 4.39 1.21 -5.96
C TYR A 13 3.83 2.48 -5.32
N GLN A 14 2.61 2.38 -4.82
CA GLN A 14 1.90 3.46 -4.11
C GLN A 14 1.65 2.98 -2.69
N MET A 15 2.12 3.73 -1.71
CA MET A 15 1.95 3.37 -0.32
C MET A 15 1.01 4.31 0.41
N THR A 16 0.04 3.74 1.10
CA THR A 16 -0.71 4.40 2.15
C THR A 16 -0.46 3.70 3.48
N ALA A 17 -0.48 4.46 4.57
CA ALA A 17 -0.21 3.94 5.91
C ALA A 17 -1.10 4.65 6.93
N GLN A 18 -1.79 3.87 7.75
CA GLN A 18 -2.70 4.38 8.77
C GLN A 18 -2.30 3.84 10.14
N ILE A 19 -2.28 4.70 11.16
CA ILE A 19 -2.13 4.28 12.56
C ILE A 19 -3.43 3.60 13.00
N ASN A 20 -3.29 2.37 13.45
CA ASN A 20 -4.37 1.62 14.09
C ASN A 20 -4.04 1.39 15.57
N LEU A 21 -4.91 1.87 16.44
CA LEU A 21 -4.82 1.68 17.88
C LEU A 21 -6.04 0.91 18.38
N VAL A 22 -5.80 -0.28 18.95
CA VAL A 22 -6.86 -1.09 19.56
C VAL A 22 -6.60 -1.22 21.06
N ARG A 23 -7.49 -0.63 21.83
CA ARG A 23 -7.42 -0.61 23.30
C ARG A 23 -7.77 -1.96 23.91
N PRO A 24 -7.40 -2.23 25.17
CA PRO A 24 -7.94 -3.36 25.93
C PRO A 24 -9.46 -3.47 25.77
N THR A 25 -9.98 -4.67 25.68
CA THR A 25 -11.40 -4.98 25.41
C THR A 25 -11.90 -4.64 24.00
N GLY A 26 -11.02 -4.19 23.10
CA GLY A 26 -11.39 -3.92 21.70
C GLY A 26 -11.87 -5.20 21.00
N ALA A 27 -13.04 -5.14 20.36
CA ALA A 27 -13.62 -6.28 19.67
C ALA A 27 -12.81 -6.69 18.42
N ALA A 28 -12.91 -7.95 18.01
CA ALA A 28 -12.39 -8.44 16.75
C ALA A 28 -13.17 -7.84 15.57
N GLN A 29 -12.51 -7.71 14.43
CA GLN A 29 -13.20 -7.45 13.17
C GLN A 29 -13.91 -8.71 12.66
N SER A 30 -14.94 -8.53 11.85
CA SER A 30 -15.47 -9.63 11.05
C SER A 30 -14.45 -10.05 9.99
N PRO A 31 -14.32 -11.36 9.71
CA PRO A 31 -13.45 -11.85 8.64
C PRO A 31 -13.85 -11.25 7.29
N HIS A 32 -12.85 -10.82 6.51
CA HIS A 32 -13.07 -10.15 5.23
C HIS A 32 -11.87 -10.34 4.29
N ARG A 33 -12.05 -9.93 3.05
CA ARG A 33 -11.01 -9.62 2.09
C ARG A 33 -10.98 -8.13 1.84
N ASP A 34 -9.81 -7.57 1.62
CA ASP A 34 -9.64 -6.16 1.37
C ASP A 34 -9.49 -5.84 -0.13
N TYR A 35 -9.35 -4.55 -0.41
CA TYR A 35 -9.15 -3.90 -1.70
C TYR A 35 -10.31 -4.05 -2.67
N HIS A 36 -10.44 -3.08 -3.52
CA HIS A 36 -11.37 -2.91 -4.62
C HIS A 36 -12.75 -3.57 -4.39
N LEU A 37 -12.86 -4.87 -4.62
CA LEU A 37 -14.12 -5.61 -4.49
C LEU A 37 -14.47 -5.99 -3.04
N GLY A 38 -13.49 -6.02 -2.12
CA GLY A 38 -13.71 -6.36 -0.71
C GLY A 38 -14.51 -5.32 0.08
N PHE A 39 -14.59 -4.09 -0.42
CA PHE A 39 -15.38 -3.00 0.19
C PHE A 39 -16.73 -2.79 -0.50
N GLN A 40 -17.09 -3.63 -1.46
CA GLN A 40 -18.35 -3.54 -2.19
C GLN A 40 -19.41 -4.43 -1.55
N THR A 41 -20.68 -4.11 -1.85
CA THR A 41 -21.75 -5.06 -1.55
C THR A 41 -21.61 -6.29 -2.43
N ARG A 42 -22.24 -7.40 -2.01
CA ARG A 42 -22.21 -8.64 -2.80
C ARG A 42 -22.80 -8.43 -4.19
N GLU A 43 -23.92 -7.75 -4.30
CA GLU A 43 -24.61 -7.45 -5.55
C GLU A 43 -23.70 -6.67 -6.51
N LEU A 44 -22.99 -5.68 -5.99
CA LEU A 44 -22.05 -4.92 -6.82
C LEU A 44 -20.82 -5.76 -7.22
N ALA A 45 -20.27 -6.55 -6.31
CA ALA A 45 -19.17 -7.45 -6.64
C ALA A 45 -19.54 -8.49 -7.69
N GLU A 46 -20.78 -9.04 -7.64
CA GLU A 46 -21.31 -9.98 -8.62
C GLU A 46 -21.46 -9.36 -10.04
N SER A 47 -21.57 -8.03 -10.14
CA SER A 47 -21.68 -7.35 -11.44
C SER A 47 -20.36 -7.29 -12.20
N TYR A 48 -19.22 -7.54 -11.55
CA TYR A 48 -17.90 -7.55 -12.19
C TYR A 48 -17.60 -8.91 -12.81
N PRO A 49 -16.99 -8.95 -14.01
CA PRO A 49 -16.60 -10.20 -14.63
C PRO A 49 -15.47 -10.91 -13.84
N ALA A 50 -15.42 -12.22 -13.95
CA ALA A 50 -14.55 -13.09 -13.15
C ALA A 50 -13.06 -12.69 -13.17
N HIS A 51 -12.54 -12.21 -14.30
CA HIS A 51 -11.13 -11.79 -14.41
C HIS A 51 -10.82 -10.52 -13.57
N VAL A 52 -11.81 -9.69 -13.28
CA VAL A 52 -11.61 -8.53 -12.38
C VAL A 52 -11.42 -8.99 -10.95
N HIS A 53 -12.11 -10.07 -10.53
CA HIS A 53 -11.91 -10.69 -9.22
C HIS A 53 -10.49 -11.27 -9.06
N ASP A 54 -9.89 -11.77 -10.14
CA ASP A 54 -8.53 -12.30 -10.13
C ASP A 54 -7.46 -11.18 -10.09
N LEU A 55 -7.78 -10.00 -10.62
CA LEU A 55 -6.83 -8.90 -10.77
C LEU A 55 -6.55 -8.15 -9.45
N SER A 56 -7.59 -7.94 -8.64
CA SER A 56 -7.47 -7.16 -7.39
C SER A 56 -6.33 -7.63 -6.46
N PRO A 57 -6.20 -8.94 -6.15
CA PRO A 57 -5.15 -9.41 -5.24
C PRO A 57 -3.74 -9.32 -5.81
N VAL A 58 -3.55 -9.28 -7.12
CA VAL A 58 -2.20 -9.20 -7.72
C VAL A 58 -1.67 -7.77 -7.81
N LEU A 59 -2.56 -6.77 -7.78
CA LEU A 59 -2.20 -5.35 -7.83
C LEU A 59 -1.96 -4.71 -6.46
N THR A 60 -2.08 -5.47 -5.38
CA THR A 60 -2.04 -4.94 -4.03
C THR A 60 -1.25 -5.84 -3.07
N LEU A 61 -0.68 -5.23 -2.05
CA LEU A 61 -0.02 -5.91 -0.93
C LEU A 61 -0.44 -5.22 0.36
N GLN A 62 -0.83 -5.99 1.35
CA GLN A 62 -1.25 -5.48 2.65
C GLN A 62 -0.25 -5.88 3.72
N GLY A 63 -0.13 -5.07 4.77
CA GLY A 63 0.76 -5.40 5.88
C GLY A 63 0.52 -4.55 7.11
N ALA A 64 1.27 -4.87 8.15
CA ALA A 64 1.28 -4.11 9.40
C ALA A 64 2.69 -4.02 9.97
N ILE A 65 3.06 -2.84 10.48
CA ILE A 65 4.28 -2.64 11.27
C ILE A 65 3.87 -2.52 12.72
N ALA A 66 4.40 -3.38 13.58
CA ALA A 66 4.16 -3.33 15.02
C ALA A 66 4.92 -2.17 15.67
N HIS A 67 4.21 -1.26 16.36
CA HIS A 67 4.81 -0.17 17.14
C HIS A 67 5.06 -0.56 18.61
N ILE A 68 4.49 -1.67 19.03
CA ILE A 68 4.68 -2.28 20.35
C ILE A 68 4.78 -3.81 20.16
N ASP A 69 5.17 -4.53 21.20
CA ASP A 69 5.04 -5.98 21.21
C ASP A 69 3.55 -6.35 21.19
N MET A 70 3.19 -7.26 20.31
CA MET A 70 1.82 -7.70 20.06
C MET A 70 1.69 -9.21 20.32
N PRO A 71 1.62 -9.63 21.59
CA PRO A 71 1.33 -11.02 21.93
C PRO A 71 -0.11 -11.40 21.53
N ILE A 72 -0.43 -12.70 21.53
CA ILE A 72 -1.73 -13.19 21.03
C ILE A 72 -2.92 -12.54 21.74
N GLU A 73 -2.84 -12.30 23.04
CA GLU A 73 -3.90 -11.65 23.81
C GLU A 73 -4.15 -10.20 23.43
N SER A 74 -3.19 -9.53 22.77
CA SER A 74 -3.41 -8.19 22.20
C SER A 74 -4.22 -8.19 20.91
N GLY A 75 -4.49 -9.39 20.36
CA GLY A 75 -5.31 -9.60 19.17
C GLY A 75 -4.61 -9.23 17.85
N PRO A 76 -3.38 -9.71 17.56
CA PRO A 76 -2.78 -9.54 16.25
C PRO A 76 -3.69 -10.07 15.14
N THR A 77 -3.37 -9.76 13.89
CA THR A 77 -4.19 -10.14 12.75
C THR A 77 -4.41 -11.65 12.68
N LYS A 78 -5.66 -12.06 12.61
CA LYS A 78 -6.09 -13.41 12.28
C LYS A 78 -5.95 -13.61 10.76
N LEU A 79 -5.37 -14.71 10.34
CA LEU A 79 -5.12 -15.03 8.94
C LEU A 79 -5.61 -16.45 8.65
N LEU A 80 -6.36 -16.66 7.58
CA LEU A 80 -6.74 -18.00 7.13
C LEU A 80 -5.76 -18.45 6.02
N PRO A 81 -4.79 -19.33 6.30
CA PRO A 81 -3.81 -19.76 5.32
C PRO A 81 -4.47 -20.33 4.05
N PHE A 82 -3.88 -20.04 2.89
CA PHE A 82 -4.31 -20.48 1.56
C PHE A 82 -5.66 -19.99 1.06
N SER A 83 -6.40 -19.20 1.85
CA SER A 83 -7.70 -18.69 1.44
C SER A 83 -7.64 -17.71 0.27
N GLN A 84 -6.49 -17.08 0.00
CA GLN A 84 -6.28 -16.20 -1.15
C GLN A 84 -6.43 -16.91 -2.50
N ILE A 85 -6.22 -18.22 -2.55
CA ILE A 85 -6.36 -19.00 -3.80
C ILE A 85 -7.82 -19.38 -4.11
N TYR A 86 -8.75 -19.17 -3.17
CA TYR A 86 -10.16 -19.42 -3.41
C TYR A 86 -10.77 -18.31 -4.27
N ARG A 87 -10.95 -18.62 -5.56
CA ARG A 87 -11.31 -17.63 -6.58
C ARG A 87 -12.59 -16.87 -6.29
N HIS A 88 -13.62 -17.56 -5.75
CA HIS A 88 -14.90 -16.94 -5.43
C HIS A 88 -14.94 -16.23 -4.07
N GLY A 89 -13.81 -16.04 -3.43
CA GLY A 89 -13.71 -15.52 -2.06
C GLY A 89 -14.32 -14.13 -1.85
N TYR A 90 -14.28 -13.24 -2.83
CA TYR A 90 -14.92 -11.93 -2.73
C TYR A 90 -16.46 -11.99 -2.68
N LEU A 91 -17.06 -13.08 -3.15
CA LEU A 91 -18.51 -13.32 -3.08
C LEU A 91 -18.91 -14.15 -1.85
N ALA A 92 -17.99 -14.95 -1.34
CA ALA A 92 -18.27 -15.96 -0.32
C ALA A 92 -17.97 -15.51 1.11
N TYR A 93 -17.01 -14.58 1.31
CA TYR A 93 -16.49 -14.26 2.65
C TYR A 93 -17.55 -13.76 3.65
N SER A 94 -18.64 -13.19 3.17
CA SER A 94 -19.73 -12.69 4.01
C SER A 94 -20.73 -13.78 4.44
N GLN A 95 -20.65 -14.99 3.88
CA GLN A 95 -21.57 -16.08 4.19
C GLN A 95 -21.25 -16.70 5.56
N PRO A 96 -22.28 -17.13 6.34
CA PRO A 96 -22.09 -17.65 7.68
C PRO A 96 -21.12 -18.85 7.74
N GLU A 97 -21.22 -19.77 6.78
CA GLU A 97 -20.39 -20.98 6.73
C GLU A 97 -18.90 -20.67 6.55
N PHE A 98 -18.59 -19.62 5.74
CA PHE A 98 -17.21 -19.17 5.57
C PHE A 98 -16.67 -18.45 6.81
N ARG A 99 -17.52 -17.72 7.53
CA ARG A 99 -17.15 -17.10 8.81
C ARG A 99 -16.88 -18.14 9.87
N GLU A 100 -17.73 -19.16 9.97
CA GLU A 100 -17.55 -20.27 10.90
C GLU A 100 -16.24 -21.03 10.58
N TYR A 101 -16.01 -21.34 9.30
CA TYR A 101 -14.77 -21.97 8.87
C TYR A 101 -13.54 -21.12 9.22
N PHE A 102 -13.61 -19.82 9.03
CA PHE A 102 -12.54 -18.89 9.40
C PHE A 102 -12.23 -18.95 10.90
N GLU A 103 -13.26 -18.84 11.76
CA GLU A 103 -13.07 -18.83 13.21
C GLU A 103 -12.51 -20.15 13.74
N ASN A 104 -12.73 -21.25 13.06
CA ASN A 104 -12.22 -22.58 13.45
C ASN A 104 -10.82 -22.88 12.89
N ASN A 105 -10.30 -22.09 11.90
CA ASN A 105 -9.09 -22.46 11.16
C ASN A 105 -8.08 -21.33 10.99
N TYR A 106 -8.32 -20.13 11.52
CA TYR A 106 -7.35 -19.04 11.41
C TYR A 106 -6.08 -19.32 12.25
N VAL A 107 -5.00 -18.64 11.86
CA VAL A 107 -3.78 -18.54 12.65
C VAL A 107 -3.53 -17.07 13.03
N GLN A 108 -2.84 -16.86 14.15
CA GLN A 108 -2.34 -15.55 14.56
C GLN A 108 -0.83 -15.66 14.81
N ILE A 109 -0.09 -14.62 14.41
CA ILE A 109 1.36 -14.55 14.59
C ILE A 109 1.62 -13.41 15.59
N PRO A 110 2.22 -13.68 16.75
CA PRO A 110 2.67 -12.62 17.63
C PRO A 110 3.79 -11.83 16.96
N LEU A 111 3.83 -10.52 17.17
CA LEU A 111 4.84 -9.63 16.60
C LEU A 111 5.58 -8.90 17.71
N ASN A 112 6.89 -8.77 17.58
CA ASN A 112 7.67 -7.86 18.41
C ASN A 112 7.60 -6.44 17.82
N LYS A 113 7.86 -5.44 18.63
CA LYS A 113 7.99 -4.07 18.16
C LYS A 113 9.03 -3.98 17.05
N GLY A 114 8.61 -3.42 15.90
CA GLY A 114 9.44 -3.28 14.70
C GLY A 114 9.24 -4.41 13.68
N ASP A 115 8.60 -5.51 14.05
CA ASP A 115 8.27 -6.56 13.08
C ASP A 115 7.27 -6.05 12.04
N VAL A 116 7.38 -6.59 10.83
CA VAL A 116 6.48 -6.28 9.71
C VAL A 116 5.87 -7.57 9.19
N LEU A 117 4.56 -7.64 9.22
CA LEU A 117 3.79 -8.73 8.62
C LEU A 117 3.22 -8.26 7.28
N PHE A 118 3.53 -8.99 6.18
CA PHE A 118 2.90 -8.78 4.88
C PHE A 118 2.04 -9.97 4.49
N PHE A 119 0.92 -9.70 3.84
CA PHE A 119 0.03 -10.73 3.30
C PHE A 119 -0.74 -10.22 2.07
N ASN A 120 -1.21 -11.17 1.27
CA ASN A 120 -2.07 -10.87 0.14
C ASN A 120 -3.46 -10.42 0.63
N PRO A 121 -4.01 -9.30 0.18
CA PRO A 121 -5.32 -8.79 0.66
C PRO A 121 -6.50 -9.72 0.35
N ALA A 122 -6.36 -10.66 -0.59
CA ALA A 122 -7.36 -11.70 -0.84
C ALA A 122 -7.31 -12.84 0.18
N LEU A 123 -6.33 -12.87 1.07
CA LEU A 123 -6.33 -13.75 2.23
C LEU A 123 -7.49 -13.37 3.15
N TYR A 124 -8.31 -14.32 3.59
CA TYR A 124 -9.28 -14.06 4.64
C TYR A 124 -8.54 -13.66 5.91
N HIS A 125 -8.87 -12.51 6.42
CA HIS A 125 -8.22 -11.99 7.61
C HIS A 125 -9.18 -11.12 8.44
N ALA A 126 -8.78 -10.86 9.68
CA ALA A 126 -9.49 -9.99 10.60
C ALA A 126 -8.54 -9.47 11.67
N GLY A 127 -8.73 -8.26 12.14
CA GLY A 127 -8.12 -7.83 13.41
C GLY A 127 -8.67 -8.70 14.54
N GLY A 128 -7.78 -9.30 15.35
CA GLY A 128 -8.17 -10.07 16.52
C GLY A 128 -8.70 -9.19 17.65
N ALA A 129 -9.50 -9.77 18.54
CA ALA A 129 -9.94 -9.09 19.76
C ALA A 129 -8.74 -8.84 20.69
N ASN A 130 -8.65 -7.65 21.24
CA ASN A 130 -7.68 -7.36 22.29
C ASN A 130 -8.28 -7.74 23.66
N ILE A 131 -7.91 -8.93 24.13
CA ILE A 131 -8.38 -9.45 25.41
C ILE A 131 -7.38 -9.19 26.55
N SER A 132 -6.30 -8.45 26.27
CA SER A 132 -5.34 -8.03 27.27
C SER A 132 -5.96 -7.03 28.25
N LYS A 133 -5.33 -6.87 29.41
CA LYS A 133 -5.78 -5.93 30.46
C LYS A 133 -5.29 -4.51 30.24
N ASP A 134 -4.11 -4.36 29.63
CA ASP A 134 -3.32 -3.12 29.63
C ASP A 134 -2.58 -2.83 28.31
N ILE A 135 -2.57 -3.75 27.35
CA ILE A 135 -1.86 -3.53 26.08
C ILE A 135 -2.72 -2.68 25.13
N HIS A 136 -2.24 -1.50 24.82
CA HIS A 136 -2.79 -0.68 23.76
C HIS A 136 -2.14 -1.05 22.42
N ARG A 137 -2.67 -2.06 21.73
CA ARG A 137 -2.11 -2.56 20.47
C ARG A 137 -2.03 -1.45 19.43
N MET A 138 -0.83 -1.12 18.99
CA MET A 138 -0.59 -0.07 18.01
C MET A 138 0.27 -0.57 16.87
N ALA A 139 -0.23 -0.36 15.66
CA ALA A 139 0.47 -0.71 14.42
C ALA A 139 0.20 0.33 13.33
N ASN A 140 1.14 0.47 12.38
CA ASN A 140 0.84 1.06 11.08
C ASN A 140 0.27 -0.03 10.18
N LEU A 141 -0.94 0.17 9.69
CA LEU A 141 -1.51 -0.65 8.63
C LEU A 141 -0.99 -0.13 7.30
N LEU A 142 -0.32 -0.99 6.55
CA LEU A 142 0.26 -0.68 5.25
C LEU A 142 -0.69 -1.17 4.16
N GLN A 143 -1.02 -0.30 3.23
CA GLN A 143 -1.81 -0.61 2.06
C GLN A 143 -1.03 -0.15 0.84
N VAL A 144 -0.50 -1.11 0.09
CA VAL A 144 0.44 -0.86 -0.99
C VAL A 144 -0.20 -1.33 -2.30
N SER A 145 -0.24 -0.44 -3.27
CA SER A 145 -0.79 -0.73 -4.60
C SER A 145 0.31 -0.66 -5.64
N SER A 146 0.17 -1.41 -6.71
CA SER A 146 1.02 -1.29 -7.89
C SER A 146 1.01 0.18 -8.39
N ALA A 147 2.08 0.61 -9.05
CA ALA A 147 2.17 1.97 -9.59
C ALA A 147 1.03 2.31 -10.56
N PHE A 148 0.51 1.33 -11.30
CA PHE A 148 -0.61 1.46 -12.23
C PHE A 148 -1.95 0.97 -11.65
N GLY A 149 -1.96 0.52 -10.40
CA GLY A 149 -3.18 0.17 -9.67
C GLY A 149 -3.78 1.38 -8.95
N ARG A 150 -5.02 1.27 -8.52
CA ARG A 150 -5.65 2.32 -7.72
C ARG A 150 -5.22 2.20 -6.26
N ALA A 151 -4.70 3.29 -5.70
CA ALA A 151 -4.43 3.37 -4.27
C ALA A 151 -5.73 3.40 -3.46
N MET A 152 -5.67 2.96 -2.20
CA MET A 152 -6.82 2.98 -1.27
C MET A 152 -7.23 4.40 -0.87
N GLU A 153 -6.30 5.36 -0.94
CA GLU A 153 -6.52 6.75 -0.60
C GLU A 153 -6.16 7.65 -1.79
N SER A 154 -6.69 8.87 -1.79
CA SER A 154 -6.26 9.91 -2.70
C SER A 154 -4.91 10.45 -2.25
N LEU A 155 -3.86 10.22 -3.04
CA LEU A 155 -2.50 10.62 -2.71
C LEU A 155 -2.13 11.95 -3.38
N ASP A 156 -1.71 12.93 -2.58
CA ASP A 156 -1.07 14.15 -3.07
C ASP A 156 0.43 13.90 -3.29
N ARG A 157 0.78 13.20 -4.36
CA ARG A 157 2.16 12.83 -4.65
C ARG A 157 3.05 14.02 -4.92
N SER A 158 2.54 15.02 -5.61
CA SER A 158 3.29 16.25 -5.87
C SER A 158 3.60 17.00 -4.56
N GLY A 159 2.64 17.07 -3.64
CA GLY A 159 2.87 17.63 -2.32
C GLY A 159 3.86 16.83 -1.48
N MET A 160 3.77 15.51 -1.50
CA MET A 160 4.73 14.62 -0.83
C MET A 160 6.14 14.80 -1.42
N THR A 161 6.26 14.82 -2.73
CA THR A 161 7.52 14.97 -3.48
C THR A 161 8.18 16.33 -3.17
N ARG A 162 7.41 17.43 -3.16
CA ARG A 162 7.91 18.77 -2.77
C ARG A 162 8.48 18.81 -1.37
N LYS A 163 7.81 18.14 -0.42
CA LYS A 163 8.26 18.09 0.98
C LYS A 163 9.48 17.21 1.18
N LEU A 164 9.59 16.12 0.44
CA LEU A 164 10.69 15.17 0.58
C LEU A 164 11.98 15.67 -0.07
N TYR A 165 11.90 16.33 -1.23
CA TYR A 165 13.08 16.75 -1.99
C TYR A 165 14.11 17.57 -1.18
N PRO A 166 13.74 18.67 -0.49
CA PRO A 166 14.70 19.45 0.28
C PRO A 166 15.32 18.66 1.44
N ILE A 167 14.62 17.68 1.98
CA ILE A 167 15.12 16.82 3.07
C ILE A 167 16.23 15.91 2.53
N LEU A 168 15.98 15.22 1.42
CA LEU A 168 16.96 14.32 0.80
C LEU A 168 18.12 15.09 0.18
N ALA A 169 17.88 16.22 -0.47
CA ALA A 169 18.94 17.04 -1.04
C ALA A 169 19.95 17.53 0.02
N LYS A 170 19.47 17.78 1.25
CA LYS A 170 20.31 18.19 2.38
C LYS A 170 21.02 17.02 3.07
N ASN A 171 20.37 15.86 3.17
CA ASN A 171 20.79 14.75 4.05
C ASN A 171 21.13 13.45 3.30
N ASN A 172 21.26 13.46 1.97
CA ASN A 172 21.51 12.27 1.19
C ASN A 172 22.82 11.54 1.55
N HIS A 173 23.82 12.25 2.07
CA HIS A 173 25.08 11.70 2.51
C HIS A 173 25.00 10.80 3.74
N ASN A 174 23.89 10.85 4.49
CA ASN A 174 23.62 10.03 5.68
C ASN A 174 22.78 8.78 5.37
N LEU A 175 22.33 8.62 4.13
CA LEU A 175 21.43 7.55 3.72
C LEU A 175 22.09 6.73 2.61
N SER A 176 21.86 5.43 2.61
CA SER A 176 22.24 4.57 1.49
C SER A 176 21.39 4.85 0.25
N GLU A 177 21.89 4.53 -0.93
CA GLU A 177 21.12 4.64 -2.18
C GLU A 177 19.79 3.89 -2.12
N LYS A 178 19.75 2.73 -1.44
CA LYS A 178 18.51 1.95 -1.25
C LYS A 178 17.48 2.68 -0.39
N GLU A 179 17.91 3.38 0.66
CA GLU A 179 17.01 4.16 1.52
C GLU A 179 16.47 5.39 0.79
N ILE A 180 17.31 6.06 0.01
CA ILE A 180 16.91 7.18 -0.84
C ILE A 180 15.89 6.70 -1.88
N ASP A 181 16.19 5.60 -2.59
CA ASP A 181 15.28 5.04 -3.60
C ASP A 181 13.96 4.58 -3.00
N ALA A 182 13.96 3.95 -1.84
CA ALA A 182 12.75 3.55 -1.13
C ALA A 182 11.88 4.76 -0.73
N ALA A 183 12.50 5.84 -0.26
CA ALA A 183 11.79 7.07 0.09
C ALA A 183 11.15 7.72 -1.15
N ILE A 184 11.88 7.81 -2.26
CA ILE A 184 11.36 8.34 -3.52
C ILE A 184 10.20 7.48 -4.04
N THR A 185 10.39 6.16 -4.10
CA THR A 185 9.37 5.22 -4.58
C THR A 185 8.09 5.28 -3.75
N SER A 186 8.20 5.51 -2.44
CA SER A 186 7.02 5.63 -1.55
C SER A 186 6.24 6.94 -1.72
N CYS A 187 6.84 7.98 -2.29
CA CYS A 187 6.24 9.31 -2.38
C CYS A 187 5.89 9.73 -3.81
N ALA A 188 6.80 9.53 -4.75
CA ALA A 188 6.68 10.04 -6.11
C ALA A 188 5.95 9.07 -7.03
N GLU A 189 5.27 9.63 -8.07
CA GLU A 189 4.64 8.83 -9.11
C GLU A 189 5.69 8.09 -9.94
N GLY A 190 5.63 6.76 -9.88
CA GLY A 190 6.54 5.88 -10.60
C GLY A 190 6.00 5.33 -11.92
N TYR A 191 4.78 5.70 -12.30
CA TYR A 191 4.15 5.28 -13.55
C TYR A 191 3.93 6.47 -14.48
N SER A 192 4.24 6.30 -15.77
CA SER A 192 4.23 7.39 -16.73
C SER A 192 2.84 7.87 -17.13
N PHE A 193 1.83 7.04 -16.94
CA PHE A 193 0.43 7.37 -17.23
C PHE A 193 -0.33 7.75 -15.94
N PRO A 194 -1.35 8.59 -16.01
CA PRO A 194 -1.84 9.29 -17.20
C PRO A 194 -0.88 10.36 -17.70
N THR A 195 -0.91 10.60 -19.02
CA THR A 195 -0.19 11.70 -19.69
C THR A 195 -1.10 12.37 -20.71
N ASN A 196 -0.83 13.62 -21.01
CA ASN A 196 -1.54 14.34 -22.05
C ASN A 196 -0.69 14.36 -23.34
N LEU A 197 -1.05 13.54 -24.32
CA LEU A 197 -0.31 13.40 -25.56
C LEU A 197 -0.41 14.62 -26.47
N ASP A 198 -1.44 15.46 -26.30
CA ASP A 198 -1.62 16.68 -27.11
C ASP A 198 -0.70 17.81 -26.66
N THR A 199 -0.41 17.88 -25.35
CA THR A 199 0.40 18.98 -24.77
C THR A 199 1.84 18.59 -24.51
N ALA A 200 2.14 17.31 -24.27
CA ALA A 200 3.47 16.82 -23.94
C ALA A 200 3.70 15.39 -24.49
N PRO A 201 3.71 15.21 -25.82
CA PRO A 201 3.95 13.90 -26.43
C PRO A 201 5.39 13.44 -26.14
N PRO A 202 5.62 12.16 -25.85
CA PRO A 202 6.96 11.62 -25.66
C PRO A 202 7.68 11.45 -27.02
N LEU A 203 8.39 12.49 -27.45
CA LEU A 203 9.01 12.56 -28.77
C LEU A 203 10.15 11.55 -28.95
N ASP A 204 10.92 11.26 -27.87
CA ASP A 204 12.10 10.43 -27.90
C ASP A 204 11.91 9.05 -27.24
N GLY A 205 10.67 8.65 -26.96
CA GLY A 205 10.40 7.40 -26.26
C GLY A 205 8.92 6.99 -26.25
N LEU A 206 8.65 5.86 -25.60
CA LEU A 206 7.31 5.32 -25.49
C LEU A 206 6.50 5.91 -24.33
N ALA A 207 7.17 6.54 -23.38
CA ALA A 207 6.55 7.13 -22.21
C ALA A 207 7.37 8.32 -21.69
N PRO A 208 6.71 9.39 -21.18
CA PRO A 208 7.42 10.53 -20.61
C PRO A 208 8.12 10.17 -19.29
N GLU A 209 9.06 11.03 -18.86
CA GLU A 209 9.74 10.89 -17.57
C GLU A 209 8.71 10.79 -16.44
N THR A 210 8.90 9.83 -15.51
CA THR A 210 8.05 9.74 -14.32
C THR A 210 8.46 10.78 -13.27
N GLN A 211 7.54 11.12 -12.37
CA GLN A 211 7.85 12.02 -11.25
C GLN A 211 9.00 11.45 -10.37
N ALA A 212 9.05 10.13 -10.20
CA ALA A 212 10.11 9.45 -9.46
C ALA A 212 11.48 9.58 -10.18
N ASN A 213 11.51 9.52 -11.51
CA ASN A 213 12.73 9.69 -12.29
C ASN A 213 13.19 11.16 -12.30
N LEU A 214 12.28 12.12 -12.42
CA LEU A 214 12.56 13.53 -12.24
C LEU A 214 13.21 13.79 -10.86
N PHE A 215 12.69 13.18 -9.81
CA PHE A 215 13.25 13.31 -8.47
C PHE A 215 14.69 12.76 -8.40
N ARG A 216 14.93 11.55 -8.93
CA ARG A 216 16.27 10.93 -8.96
C ARG A 216 17.26 11.78 -9.74
N ARG A 217 16.87 12.26 -10.92
CA ARG A 217 17.67 13.14 -11.75
C ARG A 217 18.02 14.43 -11.00
N ALA A 218 17.04 15.06 -10.38
CA ALA A 218 17.23 16.29 -9.62
C ALA A 218 18.24 16.13 -8.47
N LEU A 219 18.21 15.00 -7.76
CA LEU A 219 19.24 14.71 -6.72
C LEU A 219 20.64 14.52 -7.32
N THR A 220 20.73 13.79 -8.43
CA THR A 220 21.99 13.51 -9.12
C THR A 220 22.63 14.79 -9.65
N GLU A 221 21.84 15.66 -10.24
CA GLU A 221 22.26 16.95 -10.82
C GLU A 221 22.40 18.05 -9.74
N LYS A 222 22.06 17.76 -8.48
CA LYS A 222 22.07 18.71 -7.36
C LYS A 222 21.22 19.96 -7.68
N MET A 223 20.07 19.76 -8.26
CA MET A 223 19.16 20.82 -8.67
C MET A 223 18.77 21.69 -7.46
N SER A 224 18.63 23.00 -7.66
CA SER A 224 18.13 23.86 -6.60
C SER A 224 16.66 23.51 -6.27
N ILE A 225 16.22 23.77 -5.02
CA ILE A 225 14.83 23.54 -4.63
C ILE A 225 13.86 24.30 -5.55
N SER A 226 14.18 25.54 -5.88
CA SER A 226 13.36 26.38 -6.77
C SER A 226 13.23 25.79 -8.17
N ASP A 227 14.33 25.25 -8.73
CA ASP A 227 14.28 24.68 -10.08
C ASP A 227 13.57 23.35 -10.10
N PHE A 228 13.79 22.52 -9.07
CA PHE A 228 13.00 21.30 -8.90
C PHE A 228 11.49 21.55 -8.79
N GLU A 229 11.08 22.57 -8.04
CA GLU A 229 9.67 22.95 -7.94
C GLU A 229 9.08 23.43 -9.27
N LYS A 230 9.86 24.14 -10.09
CA LYS A 230 9.44 24.54 -11.43
C LYS A 230 9.25 23.33 -12.34
N GLU A 231 10.24 22.43 -12.37
CA GLU A 231 10.16 21.19 -13.18
C GLU A 231 9.01 20.30 -12.74
N LEU A 232 8.83 20.11 -11.44
CA LEU A 232 7.71 19.32 -10.89
C LEU A 232 6.36 19.95 -11.27
N SER A 233 6.24 21.27 -11.21
CA SER A 233 5.01 21.97 -11.59
C SER A 233 4.73 21.87 -13.08
N LEU A 234 5.76 21.89 -13.93
CA LEU A 234 5.63 21.66 -15.37
C LEU A 234 5.21 20.21 -15.64
N HIS A 235 5.84 19.24 -14.96
CA HIS A 235 5.49 17.84 -15.04
C HIS A 235 4.01 17.60 -14.69
N ASP A 236 3.51 18.21 -13.61
CA ASP A 236 2.11 18.13 -13.21
C ASP A 236 1.17 18.76 -14.26
N LYS A 237 1.57 19.93 -14.81
CA LYS A 237 0.80 20.62 -15.85
C LYS A 237 0.67 19.79 -17.12
N ASN A 238 1.75 19.16 -17.56
CA ASN A 238 1.80 18.38 -18.79
C ASN A 238 0.96 17.09 -18.75
N ARG A 239 0.44 16.73 -17.58
CA ARG A 239 -0.37 15.52 -17.37
C ARG A 239 -1.86 15.81 -17.14
N ARG A 240 -2.24 17.07 -17.08
CA ARG A 240 -3.63 17.46 -16.91
C ARG A 240 -4.33 17.47 -18.28
N ALA A 241 -5.60 17.00 -18.26
CA ALA A 241 -6.49 17.11 -19.39
C ALA A 241 -6.92 18.58 -19.60
#